data_6a2007c52af5f32ee65df9f910e13b02
#
_entry.id   6a2007c52af5f32ee65df9f910e13b02
#
_cell.length_a   1.000
_cell.length_b   1.000
_cell.length_c   1.000
_cell.angle_alpha   90.00
_cell.angle_beta   90.00
_cell.angle_gamma   90.00
#
_symmetry.space_group_name_H-M   'P 1'
#
loop_
_entity.id
_entity.type
_entity.pdbx_description
1 polymer ?
#
loop_
_entity_poly.entity_id
_entity_poly.type
_entity_poly.pdbx_seq_one_letter_code
_entity_poly.pdbx_strand_id
1 'polypeptide(L)'
;MENKTKLLNAAVLVASLGYFVDIYDLLLFSIVRVPSLRSLGLAGQDITDSGIFLLNVQMIGLLVGGIFWGILGDKKGRLSVLFGSIFMYSVANIANGFVDTVEAYAFWRFIAGFGLAGELGAGITLVAEIMPKEKRGYATTIVAAVGVSGAVVAYFIAQYFDW
;
A
#
# COMPACT_ATOMS: atom_id res chain seq x y z
N MET A 1 7.86 35.08 2.67
CA MET A 1 8.53 33.84 2.24
C MET A 1 8.74 32.82 3.37
N GLU A 2 7.86 32.78 4.37
CA GLU A 2 8.06 32.05 5.63
C GLU A 2 7.24 30.77 5.77
N ASN A 3 6.57 30.32 4.71
CA ASN A 3 5.60 29.21 4.81
C ASN A 3 6.11 27.85 4.23
N LYS A 4 7.41 27.75 3.87
CA LYS A 4 7.99 26.50 3.29
C LYS A 4 8.66 25.57 4.29
N THR A 5 8.56 25.83 5.58
CA THR A 5 9.40 25.17 6.59
C THR A 5 8.68 24.45 7.71
N LYS A 6 7.34 24.30 7.65
CA LYS A 6 6.65 23.48 8.65
C LYS A 6 6.89 22.00 8.36
N LEU A 7 7.41 21.27 9.34
CA LEU A 7 7.58 19.80 9.29
C LEU A 7 6.26 19.08 8.96
N LEU A 8 5.15 19.63 9.43
CA LEU A 8 3.80 19.17 9.12
C LEU A 8 3.20 20.06 8.03
N ASN A 9 3.54 19.79 6.79
CA ASN A 9 2.84 20.34 5.63
C ASN A 9 1.90 19.28 5.04
N ALA A 10 0.99 19.70 4.17
CA ALA A 10 0.01 18.81 3.56
C ALA A 10 0.66 17.58 2.86
N ALA A 11 1.83 17.75 2.25
CA ALA A 11 2.53 16.65 1.57
C ALA A 11 3.04 15.58 2.54
N VAL A 12 3.59 15.99 3.71
CA VAL A 12 4.02 15.06 4.76
C VAL A 12 2.82 14.33 5.35
N LEU A 13 1.71 15.03 5.58
CA LEU A 13 0.49 14.40 6.10
C LEU A 13 -0.08 13.38 5.10
N VAL A 14 -0.21 13.73 3.82
CA VAL A 14 -0.72 12.82 2.79
C VAL A 14 0.20 11.61 2.63
N ALA A 15 1.52 11.82 2.56
CA ALA A 15 2.47 10.71 2.46
C ALA A 15 2.46 9.82 3.71
N SER A 16 2.27 10.39 4.90
CA SER A 16 2.17 9.64 6.15
C SER A 16 0.91 8.79 6.21
N LEU A 17 -0.22 9.34 5.81
CA LEU A 17 -1.50 8.63 5.77
C LEU A 17 -1.49 7.54 4.69
N GLY A 18 -0.89 7.81 3.52
CA GLY A 18 -0.71 6.82 2.48
C GLY A 18 0.11 5.64 2.99
N TYR A 19 1.29 5.90 3.53
CA TYR A 19 2.14 4.84 4.08
C TYR A 19 1.48 4.07 5.24
N PHE A 20 0.66 4.74 6.04
CA PHE A 20 -0.17 4.10 7.08
C PHE A 20 -1.15 3.09 6.45
N VAL A 21 -1.88 3.50 5.41
CA VAL A 21 -2.83 2.62 4.72
C VAL A 21 -2.13 1.45 4.05
N ASP A 22 -0.94 1.67 3.47
CA ASP A 22 -0.12 0.64 2.82
C ASP A 22 0.27 -0.46 3.81
N ILE A 23 0.86 -0.07 4.96
CA ILE A 23 1.26 -1.03 6.00
C ILE A 23 0.06 -1.73 6.62
N TYR A 24 -1.03 -0.98 6.85
CA TYR A 24 -2.29 -1.52 7.33
C TYR A 24 -2.82 -2.63 6.41
N ASP A 25 -2.90 -2.36 5.09
CA ASP A 25 -3.44 -3.33 4.12
C ASP A 25 -2.57 -4.58 3.97
N LEU A 26 -1.25 -4.42 3.89
CA LEU A 26 -0.33 -5.55 3.79
C LEU A 26 -0.48 -6.52 4.97
N LEU A 27 -0.63 -5.99 6.17
CA LEU A 27 -0.79 -6.81 7.38
C LEU A 27 -2.20 -7.35 7.51
N LEU A 28 -3.21 -6.53 7.25
CA LEU A 28 -4.60 -6.98 7.25
C LEU A 28 -4.80 -8.12 6.27
N PHE A 29 -4.26 -8.00 5.04
CA PHE A 29 -4.33 -9.06 4.05
C PHE A 29 -3.68 -10.36 4.55
N SER A 30 -2.52 -10.27 5.21
CA SER A 30 -1.85 -11.45 5.78
C SER A 30 -2.73 -12.20 6.78
N ILE A 31 -3.63 -11.51 7.45
CA ILE A 31 -4.56 -12.08 8.42
C ILE A 31 -5.84 -12.57 7.73
N VAL A 32 -6.47 -11.70 6.91
CA VAL A 32 -7.77 -11.95 6.28
C VAL A 32 -7.71 -12.98 5.14
N ARG A 33 -6.54 -13.23 4.56
CA ARG A 33 -6.38 -14.18 3.43
C ARG A 33 -6.87 -15.60 3.78
N VAL A 34 -6.65 -16.07 4.99
CA VAL A 34 -7.05 -17.42 5.39
C VAL A 34 -8.58 -17.58 5.44
N PRO A 35 -9.33 -16.75 6.19
CA PRO A 35 -10.79 -16.81 6.15
C PRO A 35 -11.36 -16.51 4.76
N SER A 36 -10.76 -15.60 4.00
CA SER A 36 -11.19 -15.30 2.62
C SER A 36 -11.02 -16.50 1.69
N LEU A 37 -9.91 -17.25 1.76
CA LEU A 37 -9.73 -18.47 0.97
C LEU A 37 -10.65 -19.60 1.41
N ARG A 38 -10.99 -19.69 2.70
CA ARG A 38 -12.01 -20.62 3.21
C ARG A 38 -13.39 -20.31 2.64
N SER A 39 -13.78 -19.04 2.53
CA SER A 39 -15.06 -18.65 1.92
C SER A 39 -15.14 -19.00 0.44
N LEU A 40 -14.00 -19.12 -0.25
CA LEU A 40 -13.91 -19.61 -1.63
C LEU A 40 -13.94 -21.17 -1.70
N GLY A 41 -14.12 -21.87 -0.58
CA GLY A 41 -14.25 -23.32 -0.53
C GLY A 41 -12.93 -24.09 -0.42
N LEU A 42 -11.79 -23.41 -0.21
CA LEU A 42 -10.51 -24.08 -0.01
C LEU A 42 -10.37 -24.61 1.43
N ALA A 43 -9.61 -25.69 1.59
CA ALA A 43 -9.35 -26.32 2.88
C ALA A 43 -7.92 -26.87 2.96
N GLY A 44 -7.44 -27.05 4.19
CA GLY A 44 -6.16 -27.73 4.45
C GLY A 44 -4.96 -27.04 3.80
N GLN A 45 -4.16 -27.82 3.06
CA GLN A 45 -2.93 -27.34 2.42
C GLN A 45 -3.20 -26.33 1.29
N ASP A 46 -4.34 -26.45 0.58
CA ASP A 46 -4.69 -25.57 -0.54
C ASP A 46 -4.82 -24.10 -0.10
N ILE A 47 -5.23 -23.84 1.15
CA ILE A 47 -5.26 -22.49 1.72
C ILE A 47 -3.84 -21.91 1.82
N THR A 48 -2.89 -22.70 2.27
CA THR A 48 -1.50 -22.28 2.43
C THR A 48 -0.88 -21.98 1.08
N ASP A 49 -1.01 -22.91 0.14
CA ASP A 49 -0.42 -22.79 -1.20
C ASP A 49 -1.02 -21.63 -1.99
N SER A 50 -2.36 -21.48 -1.98
CA SER A 50 -3.04 -20.34 -2.59
C SER A 50 -2.70 -19.03 -1.88
N GLY A 51 -2.59 -19.04 -0.55
CA GLY A 51 -2.19 -17.86 0.21
C GLY A 51 -0.77 -17.38 -0.11
N ILE A 52 0.19 -18.30 -0.29
CA ILE A 52 1.55 -17.99 -0.72
C ILE A 52 1.54 -17.49 -2.17
N PHE A 53 0.77 -18.13 -3.04
CA PHE A 53 0.62 -17.71 -4.43
C PHE A 53 0.11 -16.27 -4.54
N LEU A 54 -0.95 -15.91 -3.80
CA LEU A 54 -1.51 -14.56 -3.79
C LEU A 54 -0.50 -13.50 -3.30
N LEU A 55 0.28 -13.82 -2.26
CA LEU A 55 1.34 -12.93 -1.78
C LEU A 55 2.43 -12.74 -2.84
N ASN A 56 2.87 -13.81 -3.48
CA ASN A 56 3.90 -13.73 -4.52
C ASN A 56 3.42 -12.89 -5.71
N VAL A 57 2.18 -13.08 -6.14
CA VAL A 57 1.57 -12.30 -7.24
C VAL A 57 1.49 -10.82 -6.87
N GLN A 58 1.11 -10.48 -5.64
CA GLN A 58 1.12 -9.10 -5.15
C GLN A 58 2.53 -8.49 -5.13
N MET A 59 3.55 -9.25 -4.70
CA MET A 59 4.95 -8.80 -4.71
C MET A 59 5.49 -8.57 -6.13
N ILE A 60 5.10 -9.43 -7.09
CA ILE A 60 5.42 -9.23 -8.50
C ILE A 60 4.75 -7.93 -9.01
N GLY A 61 3.49 -7.71 -8.66
CA GLY A 61 2.78 -6.47 -8.97
C GLY A 61 3.51 -5.24 -8.43
N LEU A 62 3.97 -5.31 -7.18
CA LEU A 62 4.73 -4.25 -6.52
C LEU A 62 6.07 -3.97 -7.23
N LEU A 63 6.80 -5.02 -7.64
CA LEU A 63 8.05 -4.88 -8.38
C LEU A 63 7.83 -4.21 -9.75
N VAL A 64 6.88 -4.70 -10.53
CA VAL A 64 6.55 -4.15 -11.86
C VAL A 64 6.00 -2.73 -11.74
N GLY A 65 5.12 -2.50 -10.78
CA GLY A 65 4.56 -1.18 -10.46
C GLY A 65 5.64 -0.17 -10.06
N GLY A 66 6.61 -0.58 -9.25
CA GLY A 66 7.74 0.28 -8.86
C GLY A 66 8.53 0.82 -10.04
N ILE A 67 8.81 -0.05 -11.02
CA ILE A 67 9.49 0.35 -12.26
C ILE A 67 8.60 1.30 -13.08
N PHE A 68 7.34 0.94 -13.28
CA PHE A 68 6.41 1.71 -14.09
C PHE A 68 6.15 3.11 -13.49
N TRP A 69 5.77 3.16 -12.22
CA TRP A 69 5.47 4.41 -11.53
C TRP A 69 6.72 5.27 -11.31
N GLY A 70 7.89 4.66 -11.13
CA GLY A 70 9.17 5.36 -11.06
C GLY A 70 9.42 6.15 -12.35
N ILE A 71 9.37 5.49 -13.50
CA ILE A 71 9.56 6.12 -14.82
C ILE A 71 8.47 7.18 -15.08
N LEU A 72 7.22 6.88 -14.73
CA LEU A 72 6.11 7.80 -14.93
C LEU A 72 6.23 9.05 -14.04
N GLY A 73 6.70 8.87 -12.79
CA GLY A 73 6.92 9.94 -11.84
C GLY A 73 7.98 10.94 -12.28
N ASP A 74 9.04 10.46 -12.92
CA ASP A 74 10.07 11.31 -13.48
C ASP A 74 9.56 12.12 -14.70
N LYS A 75 8.61 11.57 -15.46
CA LYS A 75 8.07 12.22 -16.65
C LYS A 75 6.86 13.12 -16.39
N LYS A 76 5.94 12.71 -15.53
CA LYS A 76 4.65 13.39 -15.29
C LYS A 76 4.55 14.07 -13.92
N GLY A 77 5.58 13.93 -13.10
CA GLY A 77 5.62 14.48 -11.75
C GLY A 77 5.07 13.53 -10.68
N ARG A 78 5.63 13.62 -9.48
CA ARG A 78 5.34 12.74 -8.34
C ARG A 78 3.88 12.78 -7.90
N LEU A 79 3.27 13.97 -7.93
CA LEU A 79 1.89 14.16 -7.48
C LEU A 79 0.88 13.43 -8.37
N SER A 80 1.08 13.45 -9.70
CA SER A 80 0.20 12.74 -10.65
C SER A 80 0.28 11.23 -10.47
N VAL A 81 1.49 10.71 -10.20
CA VAL A 81 1.71 9.30 -9.90
C VAL A 81 1.02 8.90 -8.59
N LEU A 82 1.17 9.73 -7.55
CA LEU A 82 0.57 9.48 -6.24
C LEU A 82 -0.95 9.32 -6.37
N PHE A 83 -1.64 10.26 -7.04
CA PHE A 83 -3.09 10.15 -7.22
C PHE A 83 -3.50 8.96 -8.11
N GLY A 84 -2.78 8.72 -9.19
CA GLY A 84 -3.07 7.61 -10.11
C GLY A 84 -2.90 6.24 -9.43
N SER A 85 -1.85 6.08 -8.64
CA SER A 85 -1.56 4.85 -7.91
C SER A 85 -2.55 4.59 -6.78
N ILE A 86 -2.91 5.62 -5.99
CA ILE A 86 -3.94 5.53 -4.94
C ILE A 86 -5.29 5.11 -5.56
N PHE A 87 -5.68 5.73 -6.66
CA PHE A 87 -6.93 5.38 -7.34
C PHE A 87 -6.93 3.91 -7.79
N MET A 88 -5.87 3.47 -8.46
CA MET A 88 -5.73 2.08 -8.93
C MET A 88 -5.75 1.08 -7.77
N TYR A 89 -5.01 1.35 -6.72
CA TYR A 89 -4.97 0.54 -5.51
C TYR A 89 -6.33 0.44 -4.82
N SER A 90 -7.04 1.57 -4.69
CA SER A 90 -8.37 1.61 -4.08
C SER A 90 -9.39 0.79 -4.87
N VAL A 91 -9.41 0.92 -6.20
CA VAL A 91 -10.27 0.12 -7.08
C VAL A 91 -9.97 -1.36 -6.95
N ALA A 92 -8.68 -1.74 -6.94
CA ALA A 92 -8.27 -3.13 -6.80
C ALA A 92 -8.71 -3.73 -5.46
N ASN A 93 -8.59 -2.99 -4.35
CA ASN A 93 -9.02 -3.46 -3.04
C ASN A 93 -10.53 -3.61 -2.92
N ILE A 94 -11.30 -2.68 -3.49
CA ILE A 94 -12.76 -2.83 -3.57
C ILE A 94 -13.13 -4.06 -4.39
N ALA A 95 -12.52 -4.27 -5.55
CA ALA A 95 -12.77 -5.42 -6.41
C ALA A 95 -12.41 -6.76 -5.75
N ASN A 96 -11.37 -6.78 -4.89
CA ASN A 96 -11.02 -7.96 -4.10
C ASN A 96 -12.16 -8.44 -3.17
N GLY A 97 -13.08 -7.56 -2.78
CA GLY A 97 -14.25 -7.92 -1.97
C GLY A 97 -15.34 -8.68 -2.73
N PHE A 98 -15.26 -8.76 -4.07
CA PHE A 98 -16.28 -9.36 -4.94
C PHE A 98 -15.76 -10.55 -5.74
N VAL A 99 -14.60 -11.11 -5.38
CA VAL A 99 -14.00 -12.22 -6.12
C VAL A 99 -14.57 -13.56 -5.65
N ASP A 100 -14.85 -14.44 -6.61
CA ASP A 100 -15.40 -15.78 -6.39
C ASP A 100 -14.38 -16.89 -6.73
N THR A 101 -13.21 -16.54 -7.27
CA THR A 101 -12.16 -17.50 -7.66
C THR A 101 -10.78 -17.03 -7.24
N VAL A 102 -9.86 -17.98 -7.06
CA VAL A 102 -8.47 -17.69 -6.67
C VAL A 102 -7.75 -16.90 -7.77
N GLU A 103 -8.05 -17.20 -9.05
CA GLU A 103 -7.46 -16.51 -10.20
C GLU A 103 -7.88 -15.04 -10.27
N ALA A 104 -9.17 -14.75 -10.06
CA ALA A 104 -9.68 -13.39 -9.98
C ALA A 104 -9.05 -12.64 -8.79
N TYR A 105 -8.92 -13.33 -7.66
CA TYR A 105 -8.25 -12.80 -6.48
C TYR A 105 -6.78 -12.45 -6.77
N ALA A 106 -6.04 -13.34 -7.42
CA ALA A 106 -4.66 -13.12 -7.82
C ALA A 106 -4.51 -11.93 -8.78
N PHE A 107 -5.41 -11.81 -9.76
CA PHE A 107 -5.41 -10.67 -10.68
C PHE A 107 -5.56 -9.35 -9.95
N TRP A 108 -6.55 -9.22 -9.08
CA TRP A 108 -6.76 -7.98 -8.34
C TRP A 108 -5.66 -7.71 -7.30
N ARG A 109 -5.06 -8.76 -6.72
CA ARG A 109 -3.88 -8.63 -5.85
C ARG A 109 -2.65 -8.14 -6.62
N PHE A 110 -2.46 -8.57 -7.87
CA PHE A 110 -1.43 -8.01 -8.73
C PHE A 110 -1.65 -6.51 -8.96
N ILE A 111 -2.86 -6.10 -9.32
CA ILE A 111 -3.22 -4.69 -9.52
C ILE A 111 -3.06 -3.87 -8.24
N ALA A 112 -3.45 -4.41 -7.10
CA ALA A 112 -3.25 -3.76 -5.80
C ALA A 112 -1.76 -3.55 -5.49
N GLY A 113 -0.93 -4.57 -5.66
CA GLY A 113 0.53 -4.46 -5.50
C GLY A 113 1.14 -3.44 -6.47
N PHE A 114 0.70 -3.45 -7.72
CA PHE A 114 1.14 -2.50 -8.74
C PHE A 114 0.80 -1.05 -8.34
N GLY A 115 -0.42 -0.78 -7.86
CA GLY A 115 -0.82 0.53 -7.35
C GLY A 115 -0.01 0.95 -6.12
N LEU A 116 0.11 0.07 -5.14
CA LEU A 116 0.84 0.28 -3.88
C LEU A 116 2.27 0.79 -4.10
N ALA A 117 2.97 0.23 -5.10
CA ALA A 117 4.34 0.64 -5.43
C ALA A 117 4.45 2.11 -5.83
N GLY A 118 3.44 2.66 -6.52
CA GLY A 118 3.43 4.06 -6.92
C GLY A 118 3.24 5.00 -5.73
N GLU A 119 2.41 4.62 -4.79
CA GLU A 119 2.16 5.39 -3.56
C GLU A 119 3.40 5.45 -2.68
N LEU A 120 4.01 4.31 -2.38
CA LEU A 120 5.24 4.22 -1.59
C LEU A 120 6.38 5.05 -2.20
N GLY A 121 6.65 4.86 -3.49
CA GLY A 121 7.74 5.53 -4.18
C GLY A 121 7.52 7.04 -4.31
N ALA A 122 6.34 7.45 -4.77
CA ALA A 122 6.03 8.86 -4.99
C ALA A 122 5.88 9.64 -3.68
N GLY A 123 5.30 9.06 -2.63
CA GLY A 123 5.08 9.72 -1.34
C GLY A 123 6.38 10.09 -0.64
N ILE A 124 7.29 9.14 -0.47
CA ILE A 124 8.59 9.38 0.17
C ILE A 124 9.44 10.34 -0.66
N THR A 125 9.48 10.16 -1.99
CA THR A 125 10.25 11.03 -2.88
C THR A 125 9.71 12.45 -2.87
N LEU A 126 8.39 12.64 -2.91
CA LEU A 126 7.76 13.96 -2.82
C LEU A 126 8.15 14.69 -1.54
N VAL A 127 8.09 14.01 -0.40
CA VAL A 127 8.51 14.59 0.88
C VAL A 127 10.00 14.98 0.85
N ALA A 128 10.85 14.12 0.32
CA ALA A 128 12.29 14.40 0.19
C ALA A 128 12.60 15.56 -0.75
N GLU A 129 11.82 15.77 -1.81
CA GLU A 129 12.01 16.87 -2.76
C GLU A 129 11.51 18.22 -2.23
N ILE A 130 10.41 18.23 -1.47
CA ILE A 130 9.78 19.46 -0.95
C ILE A 130 10.50 19.97 0.30
N MET A 131 11.06 19.08 1.12
CA MET A 131 11.67 19.45 2.40
C MET A 131 13.08 20.03 2.24
N PRO A 132 13.44 21.08 3.02
CA PRO A 132 14.82 21.54 3.16
C PRO A 132 15.74 20.41 3.62
N LYS A 133 17.00 20.44 3.18
CA LYS A 133 18.00 19.38 3.46
C LYS A 133 18.09 19.02 4.94
N GLU A 134 18.05 20.03 5.81
CA GLU A 134 18.16 19.88 7.27
C GLU A 134 16.97 19.18 7.90
N LYS A 135 15.79 19.23 7.26
CA LYS A 135 14.53 18.69 7.78
C LYS A 135 14.06 17.42 7.08
N ARG A 136 14.72 17.00 5.99
CA ARG A 136 14.34 15.81 5.22
C ARG A 136 14.30 14.55 6.08
N GLY A 137 15.34 14.32 6.87
CA GLY A 137 15.41 13.16 7.75
C GLY A 137 14.26 13.11 8.74
N TYR A 138 13.96 14.23 9.39
CA TYR A 138 12.82 14.30 10.32
C TYR A 138 11.47 14.05 9.63
N ALA A 139 11.26 14.64 8.46
CA ALA A 139 10.00 14.46 7.72
C ALA A 139 9.81 13.01 7.26
N THR A 140 10.83 12.36 6.72
CA THR A 140 10.76 10.94 6.31
C THR A 140 10.61 10.00 7.51
N THR A 141 11.22 10.33 8.67
CA THR A 141 11.01 9.58 9.92
C THR A 141 9.58 9.70 10.41
N ILE A 142 8.96 10.87 10.32
CA ILE A 142 7.53 11.05 10.68
C ILE A 142 6.65 10.19 9.77
N VAL A 143 6.89 10.20 8.45
CA VAL A 143 6.16 9.36 7.49
C VAL A 143 6.28 7.88 7.86
N ALA A 144 7.49 7.42 8.14
CA ALA A 144 7.74 6.03 8.52
C ALA A 144 7.08 5.67 9.86
N ALA A 145 7.18 6.53 10.87
CA ALA A 145 6.60 6.27 12.19
C ALA A 145 5.07 6.21 12.15
N VAL A 146 4.43 7.15 11.43
CA VAL A 146 2.98 7.12 11.21
C VAL A 146 2.60 5.89 10.39
N GLY A 147 3.36 5.55 9.34
CA GLY A 147 3.11 4.37 8.52
C GLY A 147 3.11 3.09 9.35
N VAL A 148 4.15 2.86 10.15
CA VAL A 148 4.26 1.67 11.00
C VAL A 148 3.11 1.58 12.02
N SER A 149 2.50 2.68 12.44
CA SER A 149 1.32 2.64 13.32
C SER A 149 0.11 1.97 12.66
N GLY A 150 0.06 1.88 11.33
CA GLY A 150 -0.93 1.10 10.57
C GLY A 150 -0.91 -0.39 10.93
N ALA A 151 0.27 -0.94 11.27
CA ALA A 151 0.43 -2.30 11.76
C ALA A 151 -0.33 -2.54 13.06
N VAL A 152 -0.27 -1.58 13.97
CA VAL A 152 -0.94 -1.66 15.28
C VAL A 152 -2.46 -1.66 15.07
N VAL A 153 -2.96 -0.79 14.19
CA VAL A 153 -4.39 -0.73 13.87
C VAL A 153 -4.86 -2.03 13.20
N ALA A 154 -4.09 -2.56 12.24
CA ALA A 154 -4.40 -3.84 11.59
C ALA A 154 -4.51 -4.99 12.61
N TYR A 155 -3.59 -5.04 13.57
CA TYR A 155 -3.61 -6.04 14.64
C TYR A 155 -4.87 -5.94 15.50
N PHE A 156 -5.24 -4.75 15.95
CA PHE A 156 -6.45 -4.57 16.78
C PHE A 156 -7.72 -4.89 16.01
N ILE A 157 -7.83 -4.49 14.74
CA ILE A 157 -8.99 -4.83 13.91
C ILE A 157 -9.09 -6.34 13.73
N ALA A 158 -7.96 -7.01 13.47
CA ALA A 158 -7.95 -8.45 13.32
C ALA A 158 -8.37 -9.21 14.58
N GLN A 159 -8.10 -8.66 15.78
CA GLN A 159 -8.58 -9.24 17.05
C GLN A 159 -10.06 -9.00 17.33
N TYR A 160 -10.61 -7.88 16.83
CA TYR A 160 -12.01 -7.54 17.07
C TYR A 160 -12.99 -8.30 16.16
N PHE A 161 -12.53 -8.74 15.00
CA PHE A 161 -13.29 -9.58 14.10
C PHE A 161 -12.85 -11.03 14.31
N ASP A 162 -13.66 -11.83 15.01
CA ASP A 162 -13.55 -13.29 15.07
C ASP A 162 -13.85 -13.86 13.68
N TRP A 163 -12.80 -14.07 12.89
CA TRP A 163 -12.86 -14.62 11.53
C TRP A 163 -12.88 -16.16 11.53
#